data_101d105c21e3a938ab22e01472d8c544
#
_entry.id   101d105c21e3a938ab22e01472d8c544
#
_cell.length_a   1.000
_cell.length_b   1.000
_cell.length_c   1.000
_cell.angle_alpha   90.00
_cell.angle_beta   90.00
_cell.angle_gamma   90.00
#
_symmetry.space_group_name_H-M   'P 1'
#
loop_
_entity.id
_entity.type
_entity.pdbx_description
1 polymer ?
#
loop_
_entity_poly.entity_id
_entity_poly.type
_entity_poly.pdbx_seq_one_letter_code
_entity_poly.pdbx_strand_id
1 'polypeptide(L)'
;MALILPLLSFLIGYWGVQYLKPIRPVLAALLARVLIPVLIIYNMVFYKAGSLWLMGFSIFSSIVLFSLFYYFAKDKLRALCFSYLNGVWLGLPFALAVFGTDAMSTMIALYIGGSLFGNVSAVIAVSQTRQDWTFILKNILQSPPVIALSIAGVLSFWDFSHYEFH
;
A
#
# COMPACT_ATOMS: atom_id res chain seq x y z
N MET A 1 -25.66 -6.04 3.17
CA MET A 1 -25.35 -4.63 3.53
C MET A 1 -23.87 -4.26 3.38
N ALA A 2 -22.95 -5.18 3.55
CA ALA A 2 -21.49 -4.91 3.59
C ALA A 2 -20.90 -4.22 2.34
N LEU A 3 -21.38 -4.52 1.13
CA LEU A 3 -20.90 -3.91 -0.11
C LEU A 3 -21.59 -2.57 -0.48
N ILE A 4 -22.68 -2.23 0.18
CA ILE A 4 -23.46 -1.02 -0.14
C ILE A 4 -22.64 0.24 0.19
N LEU A 5 -21.98 0.25 1.34
CA LEU A 5 -21.20 1.42 1.80
C LEU A 5 -20.03 1.76 0.85
N PRO A 6 -19.16 0.81 0.44
CA PRO A 6 -18.14 1.06 -0.57
C PRO A 6 -18.68 1.53 -1.92
N LEU A 7 -19.81 0.94 -2.38
CA LEU A 7 -20.44 1.32 -3.65
C LEU A 7 -21.02 2.73 -3.57
N LEU A 8 -21.73 3.07 -2.50
CA LEU A 8 -22.24 4.43 -2.28
C LEU A 8 -21.10 5.45 -2.21
N SER A 9 -20.03 5.14 -1.49
CA SER A 9 -18.85 6.01 -1.40
C SER A 9 -18.22 6.24 -2.78
N PHE A 10 -18.15 5.21 -3.61
CA PHE A 10 -17.67 5.31 -4.98
C PHE A 10 -18.58 6.21 -5.84
N LEU A 11 -19.89 6.02 -5.77
CA LEU A 11 -20.86 6.84 -6.52
C LEU A 11 -20.83 8.31 -6.07
N ILE A 12 -20.78 8.56 -4.76
CA ILE A 12 -20.65 9.92 -4.21
C ILE A 12 -19.34 10.55 -4.69
N GLY A 13 -18.23 9.80 -4.67
CA GLY A 13 -16.94 10.26 -5.17
C GLY A 13 -16.96 10.56 -6.68
N TYR A 14 -17.63 9.73 -7.46
CA TYR A 14 -17.77 9.92 -8.90
C TYR A 14 -18.58 11.19 -9.24
N TRP A 15 -19.71 11.43 -8.56
CA TRP A 15 -20.51 12.62 -8.77
C TRP A 15 -19.90 13.87 -8.15
N GLY A 16 -19.23 13.71 -7.00
CA GLY A 16 -18.56 14.79 -6.29
C GLY A 16 -17.21 15.20 -6.87
N VAL A 17 -16.70 14.51 -7.90
CA VAL A 17 -15.33 14.71 -8.43
C VAL A 17 -15.04 16.16 -8.80
N GLN A 18 -16.01 16.88 -9.33
CA GLN A 18 -15.85 18.29 -9.76
C GLN A 18 -15.66 19.22 -8.55
N TYR A 19 -16.40 18.98 -7.47
CA TYR A 19 -16.32 19.76 -6.22
C TYR A 19 -15.07 19.41 -5.41
N LEU A 20 -14.60 18.16 -5.51
CA LEU A 20 -13.44 17.67 -4.78
C LEU A 20 -12.10 17.98 -5.45
N LYS A 21 -12.11 18.42 -6.72
CA LYS A 21 -10.87 18.73 -7.48
C LYS A 21 -9.88 19.60 -6.69
N PRO A 22 -10.26 20.76 -6.07
CA PRO A 22 -9.31 21.60 -5.37
C PRO A 22 -8.76 20.97 -4.08
N ILE A 23 -9.54 20.13 -3.43
CA ILE A 23 -9.18 19.52 -2.14
C ILE A 23 -8.44 18.18 -2.34
N ARG A 24 -8.60 17.57 -3.51
CA ARG A 24 -8.03 16.27 -3.85
C ARG A 24 -6.53 16.12 -3.55
N PRO A 25 -5.64 17.06 -3.94
CA PRO A 25 -4.22 16.93 -3.66
C PRO A 25 -3.90 16.97 -2.16
N VAL A 26 -4.63 17.78 -1.39
CA VAL A 26 -4.46 17.86 0.06
C VAL A 26 -4.93 16.57 0.74
N LEU A 27 -6.11 16.06 0.37
CA LEU A 27 -6.63 14.80 0.88
C LEU A 27 -5.72 13.63 0.52
N ALA A 28 -5.24 13.57 -0.73
CA ALA A 28 -4.31 12.52 -1.16
C ALA A 28 -2.98 12.58 -0.38
N ALA A 29 -2.46 13.79 -0.13
CA ALA A 29 -1.25 13.98 0.66
C ALA A 29 -1.46 13.58 2.13
N LEU A 30 -2.58 13.96 2.74
CA LEU A 30 -2.94 13.58 4.11
C LEU A 30 -3.06 12.06 4.25
N LEU A 31 -3.78 11.43 3.34
CA LEU A 31 -3.95 9.97 3.32
C LEU A 31 -2.60 9.26 3.15
N ALA A 32 -1.81 9.64 2.14
CA ALA A 32 -0.57 8.96 1.82
C ALA A 32 0.55 9.21 2.84
N ARG A 33 0.63 10.41 3.44
CA ARG A 33 1.74 10.81 4.30
C ARG A 33 1.44 10.66 5.79
N VAL A 34 0.17 10.59 6.18
CA VAL A 34 -0.22 10.54 7.60
C VAL A 34 -1.03 9.28 7.88
N LEU A 35 -2.20 9.13 7.27
CA LEU A 35 -3.12 8.04 7.63
C LEU A 35 -2.56 6.65 7.30
N ILE A 36 -1.99 6.46 6.11
CA ILE A 36 -1.41 5.17 5.71
C ILE A 36 -0.21 4.80 6.61
N PRO A 37 0.79 5.67 6.85
CA PRO A 37 1.85 5.39 7.82
C PRO A 37 1.35 5.04 9.22
N VAL A 38 0.37 5.79 9.74
CA VAL A 38 -0.23 5.48 11.06
C VAL A 38 -0.89 4.11 11.07
N LEU A 39 -1.65 3.76 10.03
CA LEU A 39 -2.25 2.43 9.89
C LEU A 39 -1.19 1.32 9.82
N ILE A 40 -0.09 1.55 9.11
CA ILE A 40 1.02 0.59 9.02
C ILE A 40 1.63 0.37 10.41
N ILE A 41 1.97 1.46 11.12
CA ILE A 41 2.57 1.39 12.46
C ILE A 41 1.61 0.66 13.42
N TYR A 42 0.35 1.07 13.46
CA TYR A 42 -0.65 0.46 14.31
C TYR A 42 -0.77 -1.06 14.07
N ASN A 43 -0.92 -1.46 12.81
CA ASN A 43 -1.07 -2.88 12.51
C ASN A 43 0.20 -3.71 12.75
N MET A 44 1.38 -3.15 12.49
CA MET A 44 2.63 -3.86 12.74
C MET A 44 2.94 -4.02 14.23
N VAL A 45 2.52 -3.07 15.06
CA VAL A 45 2.74 -3.11 16.51
C VAL A 45 1.74 -4.06 17.19
N PHE A 46 0.46 -3.99 16.84
CA PHE A 46 -0.60 -4.73 17.52
C PHE A 46 -0.97 -6.07 16.87
N TYR A 47 -0.74 -6.25 15.56
CA TYR A 47 -1.10 -7.47 14.82
C TYR A 47 0.14 -8.16 14.22
N LYS A 48 1.01 -8.68 15.08
CA LYS A 48 2.33 -9.22 14.67
C LYS A 48 2.31 -10.53 13.88
N ALA A 49 1.27 -11.35 13.99
CA ALA A 49 1.28 -12.72 13.46
C ALA A 49 1.11 -12.78 11.94
N GLY A 50 2.11 -13.32 11.26
CA GLY A 50 2.03 -13.64 9.83
C GLY A 50 2.26 -12.49 8.84
N SER A 51 2.38 -11.25 9.30
CA SER A 51 2.48 -10.08 8.43
C SER A 51 3.71 -10.09 7.51
N LEU A 52 4.87 -10.53 8.00
CA LEU A 52 6.10 -10.57 7.19
C LEU A 52 6.01 -11.58 6.04
N TRP A 53 5.37 -12.72 6.26
CA TRP A 53 5.14 -13.71 5.23
C TRP A 53 4.21 -13.17 4.14
N LEU A 54 3.12 -12.51 4.52
CA LEU A 54 2.18 -11.90 3.59
C LEU A 54 2.82 -10.75 2.80
N MET A 55 3.67 -9.95 3.44
CA MET A 55 4.47 -8.93 2.74
C MET A 55 5.40 -9.56 1.70
N GLY A 56 6.13 -10.61 2.08
CA GLY A 56 6.99 -11.37 1.17
C GLY A 56 6.22 -11.98 0.00
N PHE A 57 5.07 -12.57 0.28
CA PHE A 57 4.16 -13.09 -0.74
C PHE A 57 3.68 -12.00 -1.71
N SER A 58 3.33 -10.82 -1.19
CA SER A 58 2.89 -9.69 -2.03
C SER A 58 4.02 -9.17 -2.93
N ILE A 59 5.23 -9.05 -2.41
CA ILE A 59 6.41 -8.68 -3.22
C ILE A 59 6.64 -9.72 -4.31
N PHE A 60 6.67 -11.00 -3.94
CA PHE A 60 6.92 -12.09 -4.88
C PHE A 60 5.87 -12.14 -5.99
N SER A 61 4.58 -12.09 -5.64
CA SER A 61 3.50 -12.10 -6.64
C SER A 61 3.55 -10.86 -7.55
N SER A 62 3.88 -9.69 -7.03
CA SER A 62 4.06 -8.48 -7.84
C SER A 62 5.22 -8.62 -8.82
N ILE A 63 6.35 -9.20 -8.41
CA ILE A 63 7.50 -9.48 -9.28
C ILE A 63 7.10 -10.46 -10.39
N VAL A 64 6.40 -11.55 -10.04
CA VAL A 64 5.94 -12.55 -11.01
C VAL A 64 4.99 -11.93 -12.03
N LEU A 65 3.99 -11.17 -11.59
CA LEU A 65 3.03 -10.50 -12.45
C LEU A 65 3.71 -9.47 -13.36
N PHE A 66 4.64 -8.67 -12.82
CA PHE A 66 5.41 -7.71 -13.59
C PHE A 66 6.24 -8.40 -14.67
N SER A 67 6.97 -9.45 -14.31
CA SER A 67 7.84 -10.18 -15.22
C SER A 67 7.06 -10.87 -16.33
N LEU A 68 5.94 -11.51 -15.96
CA LEU A 68 5.05 -12.18 -16.89
C LEU A 68 4.47 -11.19 -17.90
N PHE A 69 3.90 -10.08 -17.41
CA PHE A 69 3.28 -9.09 -18.28
C PHE A 69 4.31 -8.36 -19.14
N TYR A 70 5.49 -8.05 -18.59
CA TYR A 70 6.60 -7.48 -19.35
C TYR A 70 7.10 -8.39 -20.46
N TYR A 71 7.13 -9.70 -20.21
CA TYR A 71 7.51 -10.68 -21.23
C TYR A 71 6.59 -10.62 -22.45
N PHE A 72 5.28 -10.48 -22.25
CA PHE A 72 4.30 -10.43 -23.34
C PHE A 72 4.18 -9.02 -23.95
N ALA A 73 4.05 -7.98 -23.14
CA ALA A 73 3.75 -6.63 -23.61
C ALA A 73 5.01 -5.85 -24.04
N LYS A 74 6.20 -6.22 -23.56
CA LYS A 74 7.48 -5.50 -23.77
C LYS A 74 7.45 -4.03 -23.36
N ASP A 75 6.50 -3.64 -22.52
CA ASP A 75 6.28 -2.28 -22.04
C ASP A 75 6.34 -2.28 -20.50
N LYS A 76 7.36 -1.60 -19.95
CA LYS A 76 7.60 -1.53 -18.50
C LYS A 76 6.48 -0.81 -17.77
N LEU A 77 5.93 0.26 -18.36
CA LEU A 77 4.89 1.05 -17.71
C LEU A 77 3.57 0.26 -17.61
N ARG A 78 3.20 -0.42 -18.68
CA ARG A 78 2.03 -1.31 -18.68
C ARG A 78 2.19 -2.47 -17.73
N ALA A 79 3.38 -3.08 -17.70
CA ALA A 79 3.69 -4.15 -16.76
C ALA A 79 3.57 -3.68 -15.30
N LEU A 80 4.06 -2.46 -15.00
CA LEU A 80 3.91 -1.86 -13.68
C LEU A 80 2.44 -1.63 -13.33
N CYS A 81 1.66 -1.03 -14.22
CA CYS A 81 0.22 -0.79 -13.98
C CYS A 81 -0.55 -2.09 -13.73
N PHE A 82 -0.14 -3.19 -14.34
CA PHE A 82 -0.77 -4.49 -14.14
C PHE A 82 -0.36 -5.18 -12.84
N SER A 83 0.89 -5.02 -12.43
CA SER A 83 1.45 -5.69 -11.24
C SER A 83 1.26 -4.91 -9.94
N TYR A 84 1.11 -3.58 -10.02
CA TYR A 84 0.92 -2.70 -8.87
C TYR A 84 -0.57 -2.51 -8.57
N LEU A 85 -1.11 -3.41 -7.79
CA LEU A 85 -2.52 -3.41 -7.43
C LEU A 85 -2.85 -2.34 -6.39
N ASN A 86 -4.01 -1.70 -6.54
CA ASN A 86 -4.52 -0.71 -5.59
C ASN A 86 -5.15 -1.38 -4.36
N GLY A 87 -4.31 -2.02 -3.54
CA GLY A 87 -4.76 -2.85 -2.43
C GLY A 87 -5.46 -2.07 -1.30
N VAL A 88 -4.96 -0.90 -0.92
CA VAL A 88 -5.54 -0.13 0.20
C VAL A 88 -6.72 0.72 -0.24
N TRP A 89 -6.60 1.46 -1.32
CA TRP A 89 -7.65 2.41 -1.73
C TRP A 89 -8.94 1.74 -2.16
N LEU A 90 -8.84 0.61 -2.84
CA LEU A 90 -9.98 -0.14 -3.33
C LEU A 90 -10.17 -1.47 -2.58
N GLY A 91 -9.10 -2.22 -2.37
CA GLY A 91 -9.16 -3.56 -1.79
C GLY A 91 -9.57 -3.57 -0.32
N LEU A 92 -9.03 -2.66 0.51
CA LEU A 92 -9.31 -2.63 1.95
C LEU A 92 -10.79 -2.38 2.27
N PRO A 93 -11.49 -1.37 1.70
CA PRO A 93 -12.91 -1.18 1.96
C PRO A 93 -13.77 -2.40 1.60
N PHE A 94 -13.46 -3.06 0.48
CA PHE A 94 -14.17 -4.28 0.08
C PHE A 94 -13.85 -5.46 1.00
N ALA A 95 -12.59 -5.64 1.37
CA ALA A 95 -12.19 -6.71 2.28
C ALA A 95 -12.84 -6.55 3.66
N LEU A 96 -12.85 -5.35 4.21
CA LEU A 96 -13.54 -5.05 5.47
C LEU A 96 -15.05 -5.28 5.39
N ALA A 97 -15.65 -4.96 4.24
CA ALA A 97 -17.08 -5.15 4.03
C ALA A 97 -17.47 -6.65 3.95
N VAL A 98 -16.60 -7.50 3.41
CA VAL A 98 -16.86 -8.93 3.19
C VAL A 98 -16.41 -9.79 4.35
N PHE A 99 -15.20 -9.54 4.86
CA PHE A 99 -14.53 -10.38 5.86
C PHE A 99 -14.47 -9.77 7.27
N GLY A 100 -14.93 -8.51 7.41
CA GLY A 100 -14.88 -7.80 8.69
C GLY A 100 -13.48 -7.27 9.03
N THR A 101 -13.33 -6.84 10.30
CA THR A 101 -12.09 -6.22 10.79
C THR A 101 -10.88 -7.14 10.77
N ASP A 102 -11.09 -8.46 10.80
CA ASP A 102 -10.01 -9.45 10.78
C ASP A 102 -9.19 -9.42 9.49
N ALA A 103 -9.79 -8.95 8.39
CA ALA A 103 -9.09 -8.77 7.12
C ALA A 103 -8.09 -7.58 7.12
N MET A 104 -8.18 -6.68 8.10
CA MET A 104 -7.41 -5.43 8.09
C MET A 104 -5.90 -5.68 8.10
N SER A 105 -5.41 -6.48 9.04
CA SER A 105 -3.98 -6.79 9.18
C SER A 105 -3.41 -7.47 7.93
N THR A 106 -4.16 -8.42 7.38
CA THR A 106 -3.81 -9.12 6.14
C THR A 106 -3.70 -8.16 4.96
N MET A 107 -4.70 -7.31 4.77
CA MET A 107 -4.74 -6.34 3.66
C MET A 107 -3.62 -5.29 3.77
N ILE A 108 -3.31 -4.84 4.99
CA ILE A 108 -2.23 -3.89 5.21
C ILE A 108 -0.86 -4.54 4.96
N ALA A 109 -0.65 -5.78 5.39
CA ALA A 109 0.58 -6.50 5.10
C ALA A 109 0.79 -6.69 3.59
N LEU A 110 -0.24 -7.10 2.85
CA LEU A 110 -0.21 -7.20 1.39
C LEU A 110 0.08 -5.86 0.72
N TYR A 111 -0.53 -4.78 1.21
CA TYR A 111 -0.29 -3.43 0.71
C TYR A 111 1.16 -2.98 0.93
N ILE A 112 1.73 -3.20 2.11
CA ILE A 112 3.12 -2.82 2.40
C ILE A 112 4.05 -3.50 1.40
N GLY A 113 3.91 -4.81 1.21
CA GLY A 113 4.71 -5.56 0.24
C GLY A 113 4.56 -5.04 -1.18
N GLY A 114 3.33 -4.85 -1.65
CA GLY A 114 3.02 -4.31 -2.98
C GLY A 114 3.55 -2.88 -3.16
N SER A 115 3.47 -2.03 -2.13
CA SER A 115 3.99 -0.66 -2.17
C SER A 115 5.51 -0.60 -2.23
N LEU A 116 6.21 -1.47 -1.51
CA LEU A 116 7.67 -1.57 -1.60
C LEU A 116 8.09 -1.92 -3.04
N PHE A 117 7.48 -2.94 -3.62
CA PHE A 117 7.73 -3.31 -5.02
C PHE A 117 7.36 -2.16 -5.96
N GLY A 118 6.15 -1.58 -5.82
CA GLY A 118 5.62 -0.55 -6.70
C GLY A 118 6.47 0.71 -6.72
N ASN A 119 6.94 1.17 -5.55
CA ASN A 119 7.81 2.34 -5.45
C ASN A 119 9.15 2.14 -6.18
N VAL A 120 9.77 0.97 -6.02
CA VAL A 120 11.02 0.63 -6.72
C VAL A 120 10.79 0.55 -8.23
N SER A 121 9.78 -0.22 -8.63
CA SER A 121 9.47 -0.48 -10.02
C SER A 121 8.99 0.76 -10.77
N ALA A 122 8.25 1.67 -10.08
CA ALA A 122 7.82 2.94 -10.65
C ALA A 122 9.02 3.82 -11.00
N VAL A 123 10.00 3.94 -10.11
CA VAL A 123 11.22 4.71 -10.39
C VAL A 123 11.96 4.13 -11.60
N ILE A 124 12.08 2.80 -11.69
CA ILE A 124 12.76 2.13 -12.80
C ILE A 124 11.99 2.25 -14.11
N ALA A 125 10.65 2.14 -14.06
CA ALA A 125 9.80 2.15 -15.26
C ALA A 125 9.69 3.54 -15.89
N VAL A 126 9.66 4.61 -15.08
CA VAL A 126 9.53 6.00 -15.55
C VAL A 126 10.86 6.61 -15.94
N SER A 127 11.96 6.08 -15.43
CA SER A 127 13.30 6.58 -15.76
C SER A 127 13.67 6.26 -17.21
N GLN A 128 13.87 7.30 -18.00
CA GLN A 128 14.41 7.17 -19.37
C GLN A 128 15.94 7.06 -19.40
N THR A 129 16.61 7.42 -18.32
CA THR A 129 18.06 7.35 -18.16
C THR A 129 18.43 6.30 -17.12
N ARG A 130 19.64 5.72 -17.23
CA ARG A 130 20.22 4.86 -16.19
C ARG A 130 20.30 5.67 -14.89
N GLN A 131 19.36 5.44 -14.00
CA GLN A 131 19.42 6.09 -12.68
C GLN A 131 20.46 5.40 -11.80
N ASP A 132 21.17 6.23 -11.05
CA ASP A 132 22.12 5.75 -10.07
C ASP A 132 21.40 4.97 -8.97
N TRP A 133 21.95 3.83 -8.58
CA TRP A 133 21.41 2.99 -7.51
C TRP A 133 21.24 3.75 -6.19
N THR A 134 22.09 4.72 -5.93
CA THR A 134 22.00 5.61 -4.77
C THR A 134 20.72 6.43 -4.76
N PHE A 135 20.29 6.93 -5.91
CA PHE A 135 19.04 7.69 -6.06
C PHE A 135 17.82 6.79 -5.82
N ILE A 136 17.84 5.59 -6.40
CA ILE A 136 16.75 4.60 -6.21
C ILE A 136 16.64 4.24 -4.74
N LEU A 137 17.76 3.89 -4.08
CA LEU A 137 17.78 3.52 -2.68
C LEU A 137 17.29 4.65 -1.76
N LYS A 138 17.71 5.89 -2.03
CA LYS A 138 17.25 7.06 -1.29
C LYS A 138 15.73 7.23 -1.39
N ASN A 139 15.15 7.11 -2.58
CA ASN A 139 13.70 7.22 -2.77
C ASN A 139 12.93 6.11 -2.06
N ILE A 140 13.46 4.88 -2.04
CA ILE A 140 12.88 3.76 -1.30
C ILE A 140 12.88 4.05 0.20
N LEU A 141 14.04 4.41 0.75
CA LEU A 141 14.20 4.68 2.18
C LEU A 141 13.37 5.88 2.66
N GLN A 142 13.15 6.86 1.81
CA GLN A 142 12.32 8.03 2.09
C GLN A 142 10.83 7.82 1.80
N SER A 143 10.44 6.64 1.31
CA SER A 143 9.02 6.36 1.05
C SER A 143 8.24 6.21 2.36
N PRO A 144 7.01 6.75 2.45
CA PRO A 144 6.20 6.68 3.67
C PRO A 144 6.00 5.26 4.21
N PRO A 145 5.80 4.21 3.39
CA PRO A 145 5.69 2.85 3.90
C PRO A 145 6.96 2.32 4.55
N VAL A 146 8.14 2.66 4.01
CA VAL A 146 9.42 2.20 4.59
C VAL A 146 9.72 2.92 5.90
N ILE A 147 9.45 4.22 5.97
CA ILE A 147 9.59 5.00 7.22
C ILE A 147 8.66 4.43 8.29
N ALA A 148 7.39 4.18 7.95
CA ALA A 148 6.43 3.59 8.87
C ALA A 148 6.84 2.19 9.35
N LEU A 149 7.36 1.35 8.44
CA LEU A 149 7.85 0.02 8.76
C LEU A 149 9.07 0.08 9.71
N SER A 150 9.98 1.02 9.49
CA SER A 150 11.15 1.23 10.35
C SER A 150 10.74 1.66 11.76
N ILE A 151 9.80 2.61 11.87
CA ILE A 151 9.24 3.06 13.14
C ILE A 151 8.53 1.90 13.85
N ALA A 152 7.70 1.16 13.15
CA ALA A 152 7.01 -0.01 13.68
C ALA A 152 7.98 -1.08 14.17
N GLY A 153 9.07 -1.32 13.42
CA GLY A 153 10.13 -2.23 13.82
C GLY A 153 10.78 -1.82 15.14
N VAL A 154 11.12 -0.54 15.31
CA VAL A 154 11.68 -0.03 16.57
C VAL A 154 10.66 -0.15 17.72
N LEU A 155 9.41 0.24 17.49
CA LEU A 155 8.36 0.16 18.51
C LEU A 155 8.02 -1.29 18.88
N SER A 156 8.19 -2.24 17.98
CA SER A 156 7.93 -3.65 18.26
C SER A 156 8.93 -4.29 19.25
N PHE A 157 10.08 -3.67 19.49
CA PHE A 157 10.99 -4.07 20.57
C PHE A 157 10.48 -3.63 21.95
N TRP A 158 9.61 -2.63 22.01
CA TRP A 158 8.91 -2.27 23.25
C TRP A 158 7.67 -3.15 23.38
N ASP A 159 7.57 -3.87 24.48
CA ASP A 159 6.45 -4.78 24.74
C ASP A 159 5.20 -3.98 25.11
N PHE A 160 4.35 -3.70 24.13
CA PHE A 160 3.05 -3.04 24.31
C PHE A 160 1.90 -4.04 24.60
N SER A 161 2.21 -5.31 24.89
CA SER A 161 1.21 -6.36 25.11
C SER A 161 0.25 -6.07 26.28
N HIS A 162 0.59 -5.10 27.15
CA HIS A 162 -0.27 -4.67 28.26
C HIS A 162 -1.35 -3.64 27.89
N TYR A 163 -1.35 -3.11 26.67
CA TYR A 163 -2.35 -2.14 26.24
C TYR A 163 -3.32 -2.77 25.22
N GLU A 164 -4.06 -3.82 25.65
CA GLU A 164 -5.25 -4.23 24.92
C GLU A 164 -6.34 -3.19 25.15
N PHE A 165 -6.59 -2.37 24.15
CA PHE A 165 -7.80 -1.56 24.09
C PHE A 165 -8.97 -2.50 23.73
N HIS A 166 -9.78 -2.80 24.74
CA HIS A 166 -11.06 -3.48 24.56
C HIS A 166 -12.06 -2.61 23.80
#